data_4ffd4aba6caf24ef1cb12b8bcdb0d18e
#
_entry.id   4ffd4aba6caf24ef1cb12b8bcdb0d18e
#
_cell.length_a   1.000
_cell.length_b   1.000
_cell.length_c   1.000
_cell.angle_alpha   90.00
_cell.angle_beta   90.00
_cell.angle_gamma   90.00
#
_symmetry.space_group_name_H-M   'P 1'
#
loop_
_entity.id
_entity.type
_entity.pdbx_description
1 polymer ?
#
loop_
_entity_poly.entity_id
_entity_poly.type
_entity_poly.pdbx_seq_one_letter_code
_entity_poly.pdbx_strand_id
1 'polypeptide(L)'
;DKKVGTIVGERHHPNEARVQSMRIQVDSEIAGEYMRKPATLAPLPKELVHSIRNDGTVRLSKSMRELQRRWRNTVRIDEKLYAPDEMLDRAVLDNQGDEIGVITDLFKVKRTYKGVIVQTRVAVQKQFGVDMFIRIPITAFSRTRDKLDEVVLSRTFGKVLNLPSYITINALEEE
;
A
#
# COMPACT_ATOMS: atom_id res chain seq x y z
N ASP A 1 20.71 -10.82 -21.69
CA ASP A 1 19.96 -10.02 -20.71
C ASP A 1 19.22 -8.90 -21.46
N LYS A 2 17.88 -8.94 -21.46
CA LYS A 2 17.04 -7.92 -22.10
C LYS A 2 16.37 -7.08 -21.00
N LYS A 3 16.45 -5.75 -21.13
CA LYS A 3 15.73 -4.83 -20.26
C LYS A 3 14.23 -4.92 -20.55
N VAL A 4 13.42 -5.02 -19.49
CA VAL A 4 11.95 -5.15 -19.59
C VAL A 4 11.26 -3.84 -19.28
N GLY A 5 11.83 -3.05 -18.38
CA GLY A 5 11.28 -1.80 -17.94
C GLY A 5 11.94 -1.26 -16.69
N THR A 6 11.28 -0.34 -16.01
CA THR A 6 11.78 0.33 -14.79
C THR A 6 10.77 0.21 -13.67
N ILE A 7 11.22 -0.14 -12.46
CA ILE A 7 10.37 -0.17 -11.28
C ILE A 7 10.02 1.26 -10.87
N VAL A 8 8.73 1.56 -10.76
CA VAL A 8 8.21 2.89 -10.46
C VAL A 8 7.37 2.96 -9.18
N GLY A 9 7.18 1.86 -8.48
CA GLY A 9 6.47 1.86 -7.22
C GLY A 9 6.34 0.49 -6.58
N GLU A 10 5.89 0.50 -5.34
CA GLU A 10 5.62 -0.68 -4.53
C GLU A 10 4.13 -0.78 -4.22
N ARG A 11 3.65 -1.99 -4.01
CA ARG A 11 2.26 -2.28 -3.69
C ARG A 11 2.15 -3.17 -2.47
N HIS A 12 1.20 -2.83 -1.59
CA HIS A 12 0.95 -3.52 -0.32
C HIS A 12 -0.53 -3.89 -0.18
N HIS A 13 -0.83 -4.86 0.66
CA HIS A 13 -2.18 -4.96 1.23
C HIS A 13 -2.41 -3.82 2.23
N PRO A 14 -3.66 -3.34 2.40
CA PRO A 14 -3.94 -2.21 3.28
C PRO A 14 -3.49 -2.36 4.73
N ASN A 15 -3.37 -3.58 5.22
CA ASN A 15 -3.00 -3.90 6.60
C ASN A 15 -1.59 -4.49 6.78
N GLU A 16 -0.74 -4.44 5.75
CA GLU A 16 0.61 -5.02 5.78
C GLU A 16 1.66 -4.01 5.29
N ALA A 17 2.77 -3.90 6.03
CA ALA A 17 3.94 -3.12 5.59
C ALA A 17 4.75 -3.84 4.51
N ARG A 18 4.59 -5.16 4.39
CA ARG A 18 5.37 -5.98 3.47
C ARG A 18 4.97 -5.73 2.03
N VAL A 19 5.94 -5.44 1.19
CA VAL A 19 5.74 -5.33 -0.26
C VAL A 19 5.19 -6.64 -0.83
N GLN A 20 4.07 -6.58 -1.54
CA GLN A 20 3.45 -7.72 -2.18
C GLN A 20 3.76 -7.78 -3.67
N SER A 21 3.77 -6.64 -4.33
CA SER A 21 4.20 -6.52 -5.71
C SER A 21 4.85 -5.17 -5.97
N MET A 22 5.54 -5.06 -7.09
CA MET A 22 6.05 -3.80 -7.59
C MET A 22 5.28 -3.40 -8.84
N ARG A 23 5.24 -2.12 -9.12
CA ARG A 23 4.75 -1.60 -10.38
C ARG A 23 5.95 -1.31 -11.27
N ILE A 24 5.93 -1.87 -12.46
CA ILE A 24 6.96 -1.65 -13.47
C ILE A 24 6.40 -0.83 -14.62
N GLN A 25 7.13 0.18 -15.03
CA GLN A 25 6.90 0.85 -16.30
C GLN A 25 7.57 0.02 -17.38
N VAL A 26 6.77 -0.60 -18.24
CA VAL A 26 7.23 -1.54 -19.26
C VAL A 26 7.64 -0.77 -20.50
N ASP A 27 8.75 -1.16 -21.12
CA ASP A 27 9.16 -0.60 -22.40
C ASP A 27 8.06 -0.89 -23.45
N SER A 28 7.75 0.09 -24.31
CA SER A 28 6.60 0.05 -25.23
C SER A 28 6.63 -1.14 -26.19
N GLU A 29 7.81 -1.53 -26.66
CA GLU A 29 8.00 -2.72 -27.53
C GLU A 29 7.60 -4.00 -26.79
N ILE A 30 8.03 -4.14 -25.54
CA ILE A 30 7.72 -5.29 -24.70
C ILE A 30 6.20 -5.34 -24.39
N ALA A 31 5.60 -4.20 -24.09
CA ALA A 31 4.17 -4.12 -23.84
C ALA A 31 3.35 -4.53 -25.08
N GLY A 32 3.75 -4.06 -26.24
CA GLY A 32 3.10 -4.41 -27.51
C GLY A 32 3.23 -5.90 -27.87
N GLU A 33 4.39 -6.49 -27.58
CA GLU A 33 4.67 -7.90 -27.87
C GLU A 33 4.01 -8.87 -26.87
N TYR A 34 3.91 -8.48 -25.58
CA TYR A 34 3.56 -9.39 -24.49
C TYR A 34 2.14 -9.22 -23.97
N MET A 35 1.49 -8.12 -24.21
CA MET A 35 0.19 -7.81 -23.65
C MET A 35 -0.91 -7.77 -24.72
N ARG A 36 -2.06 -8.37 -24.46
CA ARG A 36 -3.23 -8.24 -25.35
C ARG A 36 -3.73 -6.81 -25.50
N LYS A 37 -3.67 -6.08 -24.37
CA LYS A 37 -3.92 -4.64 -24.32
C LYS A 37 -2.67 -4.00 -23.77
N PRO A 38 -1.80 -3.45 -24.61
CA PRO A 38 -0.56 -2.85 -24.17
C PRO A 38 -0.82 -1.78 -23.09
N ALA A 39 -0.14 -1.91 -21.96
CA ALA A 39 -0.18 -0.95 -20.88
C ALA A 39 1.25 -0.52 -20.54
N THR A 40 1.41 0.75 -20.24
CA THR A 40 2.72 1.30 -19.83
C THR A 40 3.10 0.88 -18.42
N LEU A 41 2.13 0.49 -17.60
CA LEU A 41 2.35 0.02 -16.24
C LEU A 41 1.84 -1.42 -16.08
N ALA A 42 2.66 -2.27 -15.46
CA ALA A 42 2.32 -3.65 -15.18
C ALA A 42 2.71 -4.06 -13.76
N PRO A 43 2.01 -5.01 -13.15
CA PRO A 43 2.40 -5.57 -11.86
C PRO A 43 3.57 -6.53 -12.01
N LEU A 44 4.50 -6.48 -11.05
CA LEU A 44 5.60 -7.41 -10.92
C LEU A 44 5.53 -8.04 -9.52
N PRO A 45 4.99 -9.26 -9.37
CA PRO A 45 4.99 -9.95 -8.10
C PRO A 45 6.40 -10.13 -7.52
N LYS A 46 6.55 -9.95 -6.22
CA LYS A 46 7.86 -10.06 -5.54
C LYS A 46 8.56 -11.40 -5.75
N GLU A 47 7.79 -12.46 -5.95
CA GLU A 47 8.31 -13.81 -6.19
C GLU A 47 9.10 -13.93 -7.50
N LEU A 48 8.89 -12.99 -8.42
CA LEU A 48 9.62 -12.93 -9.68
C LEU A 48 10.97 -12.21 -9.56
N VAL A 49 11.22 -11.54 -8.44
CA VAL A 49 12.49 -10.87 -8.19
C VAL A 49 13.50 -11.87 -7.62
N HIS A 50 14.58 -12.09 -8.36
CA HIS A 50 15.66 -12.96 -7.92
C HIS A 50 16.67 -12.22 -7.04
N SER A 51 17.12 -11.07 -7.49
CA SER A 51 18.09 -10.25 -6.77
C SER A 51 18.02 -8.79 -7.21
N ILE A 52 18.50 -7.91 -6.33
CA ILE A 52 18.70 -6.50 -6.60
C ILE A 52 20.20 -6.24 -6.49
N ARG A 53 20.80 -5.69 -7.56
CA ARG A 53 22.21 -5.31 -7.59
C ARG A 53 22.43 -3.94 -6.95
N ASN A 54 23.68 -3.64 -6.59
CA ASN A 54 24.06 -2.37 -5.99
C ASN A 54 23.80 -1.14 -6.88
N ASP A 55 23.74 -1.35 -8.19
CA ASP A 55 23.39 -0.31 -9.18
C ASP A 55 21.87 -0.09 -9.34
N GLY A 56 21.05 -0.79 -8.55
CA GLY A 56 19.59 -0.75 -8.62
C GLY A 56 18.98 -1.67 -9.69
N THR A 57 19.80 -2.41 -10.44
CA THR A 57 19.29 -3.37 -11.42
C THR A 57 18.61 -4.54 -10.72
N VAL A 58 17.38 -4.82 -11.11
CA VAL A 58 16.60 -5.96 -10.60
C VAL A 58 16.69 -7.12 -11.58
N ARG A 59 17.12 -8.26 -11.08
CA ARG A 59 17.12 -9.52 -11.83
C ARG A 59 15.84 -10.29 -11.54
N LEU A 60 15.20 -10.76 -12.60
CA LEU A 60 14.02 -11.61 -12.48
C LEU A 60 14.41 -13.09 -12.42
N SER A 61 13.67 -13.86 -11.63
CA SER A 61 13.87 -15.32 -11.49
C SER A 61 13.29 -16.12 -12.65
N LYS A 62 12.48 -15.48 -13.49
CA LYS A 62 11.73 -16.11 -14.56
C LYS A 62 12.12 -15.57 -15.94
N SER A 63 11.94 -16.41 -16.95
CA SER A 63 12.22 -16.04 -18.34
C SER A 63 11.18 -15.05 -18.87
N MET A 64 11.55 -14.35 -19.95
CA MET A 64 10.64 -13.48 -20.69
C MET A 64 9.35 -14.19 -21.13
N ARG A 65 9.44 -15.47 -21.49
CA ARG A 65 8.28 -16.30 -21.88
C ARG A 65 7.27 -16.45 -20.74
N GLU A 66 7.76 -16.55 -19.51
CA GLU A 66 6.89 -16.66 -18.33
C GLU A 66 6.26 -15.34 -17.94
N LEU A 67 6.99 -14.22 -18.08
CA LEU A 67 6.43 -12.87 -17.98
C LEU A 67 5.33 -12.64 -19.01
N GLN A 68 5.57 -13.01 -20.27
CA GLN A 68 4.58 -12.92 -21.34
C GLN A 68 3.29 -13.66 -20.98
N ARG A 69 3.41 -14.87 -20.43
CA ARG A 69 2.26 -15.66 -19.99
C ARG A 69 1.47 -14.96 -18.91
N ARG A 70 2.17 -14.37 -17.93
CA ARG A 70 1.53 -13.65 -16.81
C ARG A 70 0.90 -12.33 -17.27
N TRP A 71 1.56 -11.57 -18.11
CA TRP A 71 1.06 -10.28 -18.58
C TRP A 71 0.01 -10.37 -19.69
N ARG A 72 -0.09 -11.49 -20.36
CA ARG A 72 -1.11 -11.70 -21.41
C ARG A 72 -2.53 -11.44 -20.91
N ASN A 73 -2.81 -11.76 -19.69
CA ASN A 73 -4.14 -11.62 -19.06
C ASN A 73 -4.21 -10.53 -17.97
N THR A 74 -3.11 -9.87 -17.66
CA THR A 74 -2.99 -8.99 -16.49
C THR A 74 -3.18 -7.51 -16.81
N VAL A 75 -4.20 -7.18 -17.53
CA VAL A 75 -4.65 -5.77 -17.53
C VAL A 75 -5.33 -5.39 -16.21
N ARG A 76 -5.60 -6.36 -15.35
CA ARG A 76 -6.05 -6.11 -13.99
C ARG A 76 -4.86 -6.08 -13.07
N ILE A 77 -4.21 -4.91 -12.99
CA ILE A 77 -3.43 -4.53 -11.83
C ILE A 77 -4.25 -4.92 -10.63
N ASP A 78 -3.62 -5.57 -9.67
CA ASP A 78 -4.30 -6.00 -8.46
C ASP A 78 -4.90 -4.77 -7.75
N GLU A 79 -6.18 -4.48 -8.00
CA GLU A 79 -6.91 -3.35 -7.44
C GLU A 79 -6.96 -3.37 -5.92
N LYS A 80 -6.61 -4.52 -5.32
CA LYS A 80 -6.52 -4.71 -3.87
C LYS A 80 -5.20 -4.24 -3.28
N LEU A 81 -4.20 -3.95 -4.10
CA LEU A 81 -2.89 -3.46 -3.69
C LEU A 81 -2.77 -1.96 -3.97
N TYR A 82 -2.01 -1.25 -3.15
CA TYR A 82 -1.79 0.19 -3.28
C TYR A 82 -0.35 0.57 -2.91
N ALA A 83 0.10 1.73 -3.37
CA ALA A 83 1.29 2.37 -2.83
C ALA A 83 0.92 3.14 -1.55
N PRO A 84 1.76 3.15 -0.50
CA PRO A 84 1.43 3.82 0.76
C PRO A 84 1.05 5.30 0.60
N ASP A 85 1.69 6.03 -0.30
CA ASP A 85 1.42 7.43 -0.59
C ASP A 85 0.03 7.67 -1.24
N GLU A 86 -0.59 6.66 -1.84
CA GLU A 86 -1.97 6.73 -2.32
C GLU A 86 -3.00 6.85 -1.18
N MET A 87 -2.61 6.58 0.05
CA MET A 87 -3.46 6.76 1.23
C MET A 87 -3.55 8.23 1.69
N LEU A 88 -2.62 9.08 1.29
CA LEU A 88 -2.62 10.49 1.66
C LEU A 88 -3.91 11.17 1.20
N ASP A 89 -4.46 12.04 2.04
CA ASP A 89 -5.71 12.78 1.84
C ASP A 89 -6.98 11.90 1.78
N ARG A 90 -6.86 10.60 2.08
CA ARG A 90 -8.02 9.70 2.15
C ARG A 90 -8.71 9.77 3.50
N ALA A 91 -10.03 9.67 3.48
CA ALA A 91 -10.82 9.52 4.69
C ALA A 91 -10.62 8.14 5.31
N VAL A 92 -10.54 8.10 6.63
CA VAL A 92 -10.51 6.86 7.42
C VAL A 92 -11.91 6.64 8.00
N LEU A 93 -12.48 5.50 7.65
CA LEU A 93 -13.77 5.04 8.20
C LEU A 93 -13.53 3.84 9.13
N ASP A 94 -14.36 3.72 10.15
CA ASP A 94 -14.40 2.48 10.91
C ASP A 94 -15.20 1.39 10.17
N ASN A 95 -15.33 0.20 10.75
CA ASN A 95 -16.05 -0.91 10.11
C ASN A 95 -17.57 -0.73 10.08
N GLN A 96 -18.09 0.31 10.72
CA GLN A 96 -19.51 0.72 10.67
C GLN A 96 -19.77 1.86 9.69
N GLY A 97 -18.71 2.39 9.08
CA GLY A 97 -18.80 3.48 8.12
C GLY A 97 -18.69 4.87 8.74
N ASP A 98 -18.38 4.98 10.03
CA ASP A 98 -18.20 6.26 10.72
C ASP A 98 -16.82 6.85 10.35
N GLU A 99 -16.82 8.10 9.89
CA GLU A 99 -15.60 8.81 9.52
C GLU A 99 -14.82 9.27 10.76
N ILE A 100 -13.57 8.80 10.86
CA ILE A 100 -12.66 9.12 11.97
C ILE A 100 -11.87 10.40 11.68
N GLY A 101 -11.41 10.56 10.47
CA GLY A 101 -10.59 11.68 10.04
C GLY A 101 -9.98 11.47 8.67
N VAL A 102 -8.91 12.21 8.39
CA VAL A 102 -8.20 12.19 7.10
C VAL A 102 -6.73 11.88 7.32
N ILE A 103 -6.16 11.05 6.47
CA ILE A 103 -4.74 10.70 6.51
C ILE A 103 -3.92 11.90 6.01
N THR A 104 -3.05 12.43 6.87
CA THR A 104 -2.22 13.58 6.55
C THR A 104 -0.79 13.22 6.23
N ASP A 105 -0.30 12.08 6.75
CA ASP A 105 1.07 11.62 6.49
C ASP A 105 1.20 10.12 6.76
N LEU A 106 2.31 9.55 6.29
CA LEU A 106 2.72 8.19 6.60
C LEU A 106 3.61 8.20 7.85
N PHE A 107 3.44 7.21 8.70
CA PHE A 107 4.29 7.03 9.87
C PHE A 107 5.28 5.89 9.64
N LYS A 108 6.57 6.23 9.70
CA LYS A 108 7.69 5.30 9.49
C LYS A 108 8.59 5.29 10.71
N VAL A 109 9.11 4.11 11.05
CA VAL A 109 10.17 3.92 12.05
C VAL A 109 11.36 3.30 11.34
N LYS A 110 12.52 3.96 11.40
CA LYS A 110 13.74 3.50 10.71
C LYS A 110 13.47 3.14 9.23
N ARG A 111 12.76 4.01 8.51
CA ARG A 111 12.34 3.86 7.11
C ARG A 111 11.33 2.73 6.86
N THR A 112 10.85 2.05 7.90
CA THR A 112 9.80 1.04 7.76
C THR A 112 8.44 1.66 7.97
N TYR A 113 7.53 1.45 7.01
CA TYR A 113 6.14 1.87 7.10
C TYR A 113 5.43 1.11 8.23
N LYS A 114 4.94 1.83 9.24
CA LYS A 114 4.29 1.27 10.42
C LYS A 114 2.82 1.66 10.55
N GLY A 115 2.44 2.78 10.01
CA GLY A 115 1.10 3.30 10.12
C GLY A 115 0.92 4.62 9.38
N VAL A 116 -0.18 5.28 9.70
CA VAL A 116 -0.53 6.59 9.15
C VAL A 116 -0.79 7.59 10.26
N ILE A 117 -0.57 8.87 9.97
CA ILE A 117 -0.97 9.98 10.83
C ILE A 117 -2.33 10.46 10.33
N VAL A 118 -3.32 10.46 11.23
CA VAL A 118 -4.69 10.87 10.94
C VAL A 118 -5.02 12.14 11.69
N GLN A 119 -5.47 13.15 10.97
CA GLN A 119 -6.12 14.30 11.57
C GLN A 119 -7.56 13.93 11.86
N THR A 120 -7.88 13.81 13.15
CA THR A 120 -9.19 13.37 13.63
C THR A 120 -10.22 14.48 13.53
N ARG A 121 -11.47 14.09 13.30
CA ARG A 121 -12.61 15.02 13.38
C ARG A 121 -12.83 15.51 14.80
N VAL A 122 -13.27 16.75 14.96
CA VAL A 122 -13.57 17.34 16.28
C VAL A 122 -14.58 16.50 17.06
N ALA A 123 -15.61 15.98 16.39
CA ALA A 123 -16.59 15.09 17.03
C ALA A 123 -15.96 13.81 17.59
N VAL A 124 -15.00 13.22 16.88
CA VAL A 124 -14.26 12.03 17.33
C VAL A 124 -13.36 12.35 18.51
N GLN A 125 -12.68 13.50 18.50
CA GLN A 125 -11.86 13.97 19.61
C GLN A 125 -12.70 14.10 20.90
N LYS A 126 -13.88 14.69 20.79
CA LYS A 126 -14.79 14.86 21.92
C LYS A 126 -15.38 13.54 22.43
N GLN A 127 -15.77 12.67 21.53
CA GLN A 127 -16.40 11.39 21.88
C GLN A 127 -15.43 10.41 22.51
N PHE A 128 -14.21 10.33 22.00
CA PHE A 128 -13.21 9.31 22.39
C PHE A 128 -12.05 9.85 23.22
N GLY A 129 -11.96 11.16 23.40
CA GLY A 129 -10.85 11.76 24.14
C GLY A 129 -9.49 11.61 23.47
N VAL A 130 -9.45 11.59 22.15
CA VAL A 130 -8.21 11.47 21.37
C VAL A 130 -7.70 12.83 20.92
N ASP A 131 -6.40 12.89 20.61
CA ASP A 131 -5.76 14.11 20.12
C ASP A 131 -6.18 14.44 18.68
N MET A 132 -5.88 15.66 18.25
CA MET A 132 -6.12 16.12 16.88
C MET A 132 -5.38 15.24 15.85
N PHE A 133 -4.16 14.85 16.15
CA PHE A 133 -3.36 13.94 15.32
C PHE A 133 -3.08 12.66 16.09
N ILE A 134 -3.45 11.53 15.50
CA ILE A 134 -3.20 10.20 16.05
C ILE A 134 -2.48 9.35 15.01
N ARG A 135 -1.78 8.32 15.48
CA ARG A 135 -1.13 7.32 14.64
C ARG A 135 -1.98 6.07 14.63
N ILE A 136 -2.40 5.63 13.46
CA ILE A 136 -3.13 4.36 13.29
C ILE A 136 -2.17 3.34 12.69
N PRO A 137 -1.93 2.20 13.37
CA PRO A 137 -1.08 1.16 12.84
C PRO A 137 -1.72 0.52 11.60
N ILE A 138 -0.90 0.14 10.61
CA ILE A 138 -1.39 -0.49 9.37
C ILE A 138 -2.18 -1.78 9.65
N THR A 139 -1.84 -2.50 10.71
CA THR A 139 -2.55 -3.73 11.12
C THR A 139 -3.99 -3.50 11.55
N ALA A 140 -4.38 -2.26 11.86
CA ALA A 140 -5.75 -1.90 12.19
C ALA A 140 -6.66 -1.71 10.96
N PHE A 141 -6.11 -1.62 9.76
CA PHE A 141 -6.88 -1.49 8.53
C PHE A 141 -7.44 -2.81 8.05
N SER A 142 -8.58 -2.74 7.38
CA SER A 142 -9.16 -3.89 6.67
C SER A 142 -8.26 -4.30 5.50
N ARG A 143 -8.15 -5.60 5.28
CA ARG A 143 -7.42 -6.16 4.13
C ARG A 143 -8.19 -5.98 2.81
N THR A 144 -9.51 -5.94 2.90
CA THR A 144 -10.39 -5.74 1.74
C THR A 144 -10.55 -4.25 1.47
N ARG A 145 -10.35 -3.87 0.23
CA ARG A 145 -10.47 -2.51 -0.26
C ARG A 145 -11.50 -2.50 -1.37
N ASP A 146 -12.70 -2.01 -1.07
CA ASP A 146 -13.80 -1.96 -2.03
C ASP A 146 -13.78 -0.67 -2.87
N LYS A 147 -13.24 0.43 -2.31
CA LYS A 147 -13.14 1.73 -2.97
C LYS A 147 -11.76 2.35 -2.79
N LEU A 148 -11.28 3.04 -3.82
CA LEU A 148 -10.01 3.77 -3.80
C LEU A 148 -10.04 5.03 -2.91
N ASP A 149 -11.23 5.56 -2.65
CA ASP A 149 -11.40 6.88 -2.02
C ASP A 149 -11.42 6.83 -0.49
N GLU A 150 -11.63 5.67 0.08
CA GLU A 150 -11.79 5.47 1.52
C GLU A 150 -10.86 4.38 2.05
N VAL A 151 -10.40 4.56 3.28
CA VAL A 151 -9.59 3.56 3.99
C VAL A 151 -10.38 3.09 5.20
N VAL A 152 -10.63 1.80 5.30
CA VAL A 152 -11.53 1.22 6.29
C VAL A 152 -10.76 0.47 7.37
N LEU A 153 -11.07 0.76 8.64
CA LEU A 153 -10.57 0.01 9.77
C LEU A 153 -11.27 -1.35 9.87
N SER A 154 -10.58 -2.37 10.36
CA SER A 154 -11.13 -3.71 10.53
C SER A 154 -12.12 -3.82 11.70
N ARG A 155 -12.17 -2.82 12.57
CA ARG A 155 -12.98 -2.77 13.80
C ARG A 155 -13.60 -1.40 13.99
N THR A 156 -14.52 -1.28 14.96
CA THR A 156 -14.99 0.03 15.43
C THR A 156 -13.82 0.83 16.00
N PHE A 157 -13.89 2.15 15.92
CA PHE A 157 -12.80 3.00 16.40
C PHE A 157 -12.51 2.80 17.88
N GLY A 158 -13.55 2.63 18.70
CA GLY A 158 -13.38 2.33 20.13
C GLY A 158 -12.57 1.06 20.41
N LYS A 159 -12.75 0.02 19.58
CA LYS A 159 -11.95 -1.21 19.68
C LYS A 159 -10.51 -1.01 19.20
N VAL A 160 -10.31 -0.18 18.17
CA VAL A 160 -8.96 0.15 17.67
C VAL A 160 -8.14 0.85 18.75
N LEU A 161 -8.73 1.77 19.50
CA LEU A 161 -8.05 2.48 20.60
C LEU A 161 -7.51 1.54 21.70
N ASN A 162 -8.13 0.38 21.87
CA ASN A 162 -7.71 -0.63 22.85
C ASN A 162 -6.73 -1.66 22.32
N LEU A 163 -6.36 -1.59 21.04
CA LEU A 163 -5.35 -2.50 20.46
C LEU A 163 -3.97 -2.21 21.04
N PRO A 164 -3.20 -3.24 21.44
CA PRO A 164 -1.81 -3.06 21.86
C PRO A 164 -0.95 -2.34 20.82
N SER A 165 -1.18 -2.62 19.54
CA SER A 165 -0.46 -1.98 18.42
C SER A 165 -0.76 -0.48 18.32
N TYR A 166 -2.01 -0.06 18.59
CA TYR A 166 -2.38 1.35 18.64
C TYR A 166 -1.68 2.06 19.81
N ILE A 167 -1.72 1.48 20.98
CA ILE A 167 -1.10 2.04 22.19
C ILE A 167 0.40 2.18 21.98
N THR A 168 1.05 1.15 21.44
CA THR A 168 2.49 1.14 21.20
C THR A 168 2.93 2.19 20.19
N ILE A 169 2.23 2.31 19.05
CA ILE A 169 2.62 3.27 18.00
C ILE A 169 2.46 4.73 18.45
N ASN A 170 1.45 5.01 19.27
CA ASN A 170 1.22 6.36 19.81
C ASN A 170 2.13 6.70 20.99
N ALA A 171 2.75 5.72 21.62
CA ALA A 171 3.72 5.91 22.70
C ALA A 171 5.17 6.13 22.18
N LEU A 172 5.43 5.92 20.89
CA LEU A 172 6.75 6.16 20.30
C LEU A 172 7.03 7.66 20.26
N GLU A 173 8.24 8.04 20.72
CA GLU A 173 8.72 9.41 20.57
C GLU A 173 9.04 9.69 19.10
N GLU A 174 8.89 10.95 18.69
CA GLU A 174 9.34 11.41 17.39
C GLU A 174 10.88 11.45 17.39
N GLU A 175 11.50 10.76 16.44
CA GLU A 175 12.96 10.83 16.22
C GLU A 175 13.33 12.08 15.44
#